data_b61af80fed1aa00b2e89596a8580a600
#
_entry.id   b61af80fed1aa00b2e89596a8580a600
#
_cell.length_a   1.000
_cell.length_b   1.000
_cell.length_c   1.000
_cell.angle_alpha   90.00
_cell.angle_beta   90.00
_cell.angle_gamma   90.00
#
_symmetry.space_group_name_H-M   'P 1'
#
loop_
_entity.id
_entity.type
_entity.pdbx_description
1 polymer ?
#
loop_
_entity_poly.entity_id
_entity_poly.type
_entity_poly.pdbx_seq_one_letter_code
_entity_poly.pdbx_strand_id
1 'polypeptide(L)'
;QNAQVRGFYDFYLPRDEIWIYNMETGRWKKSRTEGDVPPSMSGSCAVCVDRVVYLFGGHHARGNTNKFYMLNSRCPDKVLQWVRVECQGVPPSSKDKLGVWVYRNKLIFFGGYGYFPEGKQRGTFEFDETSFWNSGLPRGWNDHVHILDLETFTWSQPITTGKTPSPRAAHACATVGNRGFVFGGRYRDSRMNDFYYLDLDTWEWNEILTQGSCPVGRSWHSLTPISSDHLFLFGGFTTDKQPLSDAWIYCISKNEWVQFEHNYPDKPRLWHTACASEEGEVIVFGGCANNLLAHSKA
;
A
#
# COMPACT_ATOMS: atom_id res chain seq x y z
N GLN A 1 10.16 4.68 5.66
CA GLN A 1 10.65 3.30 5.87
C GLN A 1 11.47 2.87 4.66
N ASN A 2 12.62 3.46 4.53
CA ASN A 2 13.48 3.18 3.39
C ASN A 2 14.61 2.28 3.82
N ALA A 3 14.72 1.13 3.15
CA ALA A 3 15.94 0.37 3.21
C ALA A 3 17.01 1.12 2.42
N GLN A 4 18.11 1.41 3.04
CA GLN A 4 19.29 1.91 2.35
C GLN A 4 20.23 0.75 2.14
N VAL A 5 20.49 0.41 0.88
CA VAL A 5 21.46 -0.65 0.57
C VAL A 5 22.85 -0.06 0.61
N ARG A 6 23.70 -0.60 1.49
CA ARG A 6 25.11 -0.29 1.54
C ARG A 6 25.90 -1.60 1.43
N GLY A 7 26.46 -1.87 0.26
CA GLY A 7 27.10 -3.14 0.02
C GLY A 7 26.07 -4.27 -0.02
N PHE A 8 26.19 -5.27 0.87
CA PHE A 8 25.31 -6.43 0.92
C PHE A 8 24.27 -6.36 2.03
N TYR A 9 24.11 -5.22 2.72
CA TYR A 9 23.21 -5.08 3.87
C TYR A 9 22.12 -4.04 3.61
N ASP A 10 20.89 -4.40 3.95
CA ASP A 10 19.78 -3.48 4.00
C ASP A 10 19.74 -2.78 5.36
N PHE A 11 19.60 -1.46 5.35
CA PHE A 11 19.44 -0.68 6.57
C PHE A 11 18.00 -0.22 6.70
N TYR A 12 17.40 -0.51 7.84
CA TYR A 12 16.05 -0.09 8.18
C TYR A 12 16.08 0.96 9.28
N LEU A 13 15.02 1.75 9.37
CA LEU A 13 14.83 2.68 10.47
C LEU A 13 14.62 1.90 11.79
N PRO A 14 14.90 2.53 12.95
CA PRO A 14 14.64 1.89 14.24
C PRO A 14 13.18 1.41 14.35
N ARG A 15 12.99 0.21 14.86
CA ARG A 15 11.69 -0.47 14.86
C ARG A 15 10.75 0.00 15.97
N ASP A 16 11.28 0.55 17.06
CA ASP A 16 10.52 0.93 18.24
C ASP A 16 10.09 2.40 18.26
N GLU A 17 10.34 3.12 17.17
CA GLU A 17 9.98 4.52 17.03
C GLU A 17 8.83 4.72 16.07
N ILE A 18 7.91 5.61 16.40
CA ILE A 18 6.96 6.16 15.46
C ILE A 18 7.07 7.67 15.44
N TRP A 19 6.84 8.24 14.26
CA TRP A 19 6.83 9.68 14.08
C TRP A 19 5.39 10.13 13.89
N ILE A 20 4.99 11.11 14.70
CA ILE A 20 3.65 11.68 14.68
C ILE A 20 3.74 13.11 14.19
N TYR A 21 3.00 13.41 13.12
CA TYR A 21 2.89 14.76 12.61
C TYR A 21 1.57 15.37 13.04
N ASN A 22 1.65 16.54 13.70
CA ASN A 22 0.45 17.28 14.07
C ASN A 22 0.10 18.25 12.95
N MET A 23 -1.04 18.01 12.30
CA MET A 23 -1.49 18.80 11.17
C MET A 23 -1.86 20.25 11.53
N GLU A 24 -2.26 20.49 12.77
CA GLU A 24 -2.63 21.83 13.24
C GLU A 24 -1.40 22.69 13.49
N THR A 25 -0.37 22.13 14.11
CA THR A 25 0.84 22.85 14.50
C THR A 25 1.99 22.73 13.51
N GLY A 26 1.93 21.77 12.59
CA GLY A 26 3.02 21.47 11.66
C GLY A 26 4.25 20.87 12.34
N ARG A 27 4.12 20.32 13.53
CA ARG A 27 5.24 19.79 14.30
C ARG A 27 5.27 18.28 14.29
N TRP A 28 6.48 17.74 14.29
CA TRP A 28 6.76 16.32 14.43
C TRP A 28 7.08 15.96 15.86
N LYS A 29 6.59 14.81 16.28
CA LYS A 29 6.93 14.19 17.57
C LYS A 29 7.41 12.76 17.29
N LYS A 30 8.57 12.43 17.83
CA LYS A 30 9.06 11.06 17.84
C LYS A 30 8.56 10.38 19.12
N SER A 31 7.86 9.28 18.99
CA SER A 31 7.36 8.50 20.13
C SER A 31 7.96 7.12 20.12
N ARG A 32 8.32 6.64 21.30
CA ARG A 32 8.77 5.27 21.49
C ARG A 32 7.56 4.36 21.67
N THR A 33 7.68 3.14 21.14
CA THR A 33 6.66 2.10 21.30
C THR A 33 7.25 0.91 22.04
N GLU A 34 6.39 0.11 22.62
CA GLU A 34 6.74 -1.10 23.38
C GLU A 34 5.80 -2.24 22.98
N GLY A 35 5.90 -3.36 23.68
CA GLY A 35 5.07 -4.53 23.43
C GLY A 35 5.63 -5.41 22.32
N ASP A 36 4.75 -5.96 21.50
CA ASP A 36 5.12 -6.83 20.37
C ASP A 36 5.56 -5.98 19.16
N VAL A 37 6.66 -5.25 19.34
CA VAL A 37 7.16 -4.33 18.30
C VAL A 37 7.48 -5.09 17.02
N PRO A 38 6.89 -4.71 15.87
CA PRO A 38 7.21 -5.36 14.60
C PRO A 38 8.69 -5.21 14.27
N PRO A 39 9.28 -6.15 13.51
CA PRO A 39 10.65 -5.97 13.03
C PRO A 39 10.75 -4.75 12.13
N SER A 40 11.96 -4.21 12.01
CA SER A 40 12.23 -3.18 11.00
C SER A 40 11.99 -3.74 9.61
N MET A 41 11.12 -3.12 8.84
CA MET A 41 10.73 -3.62 7.54
C MET A 41 10.22 -2.54 6.61
N SER A 42 10.19 -2.86 5.33
CA SER A 42 9.64 -2.01 4.27
C SER A 42 8.44 -2.69 3.61
N GLY A 43 7.61 -1.89 2.95
CA GLY A 43 6.51 -2.41 2.15
C GLY A 43 5.33 -2.98 2.95
N SER A 44 5.29 -2.74 4.26
CA SER A 44 4.14 -3.13 5.08
C SER A 44 2.90 -2.35 4.67
N CYS A 45 1.74 -2.96 4.85
CA CYS A 45 0.46 -2.32 4.61
C CYS A 45 -0.13 -1.86 5.95
N ALA A 46 -0.35 -0.57 6.09
CA ALA A 46 -0.88 0.01 7.33
C ALA A 46 -2.13 0.82 7.05
N VAL A 47 -3.06 0.78 7.98
CA VAL A 47 -4.29 1.56 7.92
C VAL A 47 -4.75 1.88 9.34
N CYS A 48 -5.44 3.00 9.50
CA CYS A 48 -5.98 3.42 10.78
C CYS A 48 -7.50 3.37 10.75
N VAL A 49 -8.09 2.71 11.75
CA VAL A 49 -9.55 2.66 11.96
C VAL A 49 -9.82 3.00 13.43
N ASP A 50 -10.59 4.04 13.69
CA ASP A 50 -10.94 4.48 15.04
C ASP A 50 -9.71 4.65 15.95
N ARG A 51 -8.66 5.27 15.44
CA ARG A 51 -7.38 5.53 16.10
C ARG A 51 -6.58 4.27 16.43
N VAL A 52 -6.93 3.15 15.88
CA VAL A 52 -6.11 1.94 15.96
C VAL A 52 -5.42 1.75 14.62
N VAL A 53 -4.09 1.67 14.66
CA VAL A 53 -3.28 1.39 13.48
C VAL A 53 -3.14 -0.11 13.33
N TYR A 54 -3.48 -0.62 12.18
CA TYR A 54 -3.31 -2.04 11.81
C TYR A 54 -2.20 -2.15 10.80
N LEU A 55 -1.32 -3.11 10.99
CA LEU A 55 -0.14 -3.32 10.15
C LEU A 55 -0.09 -4.79 9.71
N PHE A 56 -0.02 -5.01 8.41
CA PHE A 56 0.08 -6.35 7.84
C PHE A 56 1.27 -6.45 6.88
N GLY A 57 1.97 -7.57 6.95
CA GLY A 57 2.98 -7.92 5.97
C GLY A 57 4.22 -7.06 6.03
N GLY A 58 4.98 -7.10 4.96
CA GLY A 58 6.22 -6.37 4.82
C GLY A 58 7.42 -7.25 4.52
N HIS A 59 8.56 -6.62 4.34
CA HIS A 59 9.84 -7.27 4.10
C HIS A 59 10.86 -6.79 5.11
N HIS A 60 11.38 -7.70 5.91
CA HIS A 60 12.44 -7.45 6.89
C HIS A 60 13.72 -8.20 6.50
N ALA A 61 14.75 -8.14 7.36
CA ALA A 61 16.06 -8.72 7.08
C ALA A 61 16.02 -10.21 6.76
N ARG A 62 15.00 -10.94 7.21
CA ARG A 62 14.83 -12.38 6.98
C ARG A 62 13.84 -12.72 5.84
N GLY A 63 13.30 -11.73 5.17
CA GLY A 63 12.35 -11.90 4.06
C GLY A 63 10.96 -11.38 4.37
N ASN A 64 9.98 -11.91 3.66
CA ASN A 64 8.59 -11.48 3.80
C ASN A 64 7.90 -12.09 5.02
N THR A 65 6.91 -11.38 5.53
CA THR A 65 6.08 -11.79 6.66
C THR A 65 4.59 -11.69 6.32
N ASN A 66 3.77 -12.45 7.03
CA ASN A 66 2.31 -12.34 7.01
C ASN A 66 1.73 -12.08 8.40
N LYS A 67 2.53 -11.55 9.29
CA LYS A 67 2.08 -11.22 10.65
C LYS A 67 1.22 -9.97 10.64
N PHE A 68 0.29 -9.93 11.60
CA PHE A 68 -0.64 -8.84 11.77
C PHE A 68 -0.49 -8.21 13.15
N TYR A 69 -0.38 -6.89 13.16
CA TYR A 69 -0.14 -6.11 14.38
C TYR A 69 -1.17 -5.01 14.52
N MET A 70 -1.44 -4.61 15.74
CA MET A 70 -2.24 -3.41 16.03
C MET A 70 -1.54 -2.51 17.03
N LEU A 71 -1.76 -1.21 16.87
CA LEU A 71 -1.23 -0.17 17.74
C LEU A 71 -2.38 0.79 18.08
N ASN A 72 -2.81 0.78 19.34
CA ASN A 72 -3.87 1.68 19.78
C ASN A 72 -3.27 3.07 20.08
N SER A 73 -3.66 4.07 19.32
CA SER A 73 -3.17 5.44 19.45
C SER A 73 -4.14 6.38 20.17
N ARG A 74 -5.15 5.87 20.86
CA ARG A 74 -6.16 6.68 21.55
C ARG A 74 -5.62 7.52 22.70
N CYS A 75 -4.52 7.09 23.29
CA CYS A 75 -3.86 7.81 24.38
C CYS A 75 -2.44 8.19 23.96
N PRO A 76 -2.25 9.22 23.12
CA PRO A 76 -0.95 9.54 22.53
C PRO A 76 0.08 10.08 23.55
N ASP A 77 -0.33 10.44 24.75
CA ASP A 77 0.57 10.91 25.81
C ASP A 77 1.26 9.76 26.57
N LYS A 78 0.81 8.55 26.33
CA LYS A 78 1.42 7.34 26.91
C LYS A 78 2.30 6.64 25.89
N VAL A 79 3.22 5.81 26.37
CA VAL A 79 3.97 4.90 25.49
C VAL A 79 2.99 3.96 24.82
N LEU A 80 3.01 3.94 23.49
CA LEU A 80 2.08 3.14 22.73
C LEU A 80 2.54 1.68 22.69
N GLN A 81 1.59 0.77 22.79
CA GLN A 81 1.85 -0.66 22.86
C GLN A 81 1.44 -1.35 21.56
N TRP A 82 2.40 -2.00 20.94
CA TRP A 82 2.12 -2.91 19.83
C TRP A 82 1.59 -4.24 20.36
N VAL A 83 0.61 -4.78 19.66
CA VAL A 83 0.10 -6.14 19.92
C VAL A 83 0.16 -6.91 18.63
N ARG A 84 0.83 -8.08 18.65
CA ARG A 84 0.75 -9.02 17.55
C ARG A 84 -0.52 -9.84 17.73
N VAL A 85 -1.41 -9.79 16.76
CA VAL A 85 -2.70 -10.44 16.84
C VAL A 85 -2.63 -11.80 16.16
N GLU A 86 -2.90 -12.86 16.91
CA GLU A 86 -3.09 -14.21 16.36
C GLU A 86 -4.51 -14.30 15.81
N CYS A 87 -4.63 -14.34 14.50
CA CYS A 87 -5.91 -14.38 13.82
C CYS A 87 -6.34 -15.80 13.52
N GLN A 88 -7.64 -16.00 13.44
CA GLN A 88 -8.24 -17.27 13.01
C GLN A 88 -8.35 -17.32 11.48
N GLY A 89 -8.57 -18.51 10.94
CA GLY A 89 -8.68 -18.72 9.51
C GLY A 89 -7.33 -18.80 8.81
N VAL A 90 -7.36 -18.87 7.50
CA VAL A 90 -6.15 -19.00 6.68
C VAL A 90 -5.68 -17.59 6.30
N PRO A 91 -4.51 -17.15 6.79
CA PRO A 91 -4.01 -15.83 6.46
C PRO A 91 -3.52 -15.73 5.01
N PRO A 92 -3.33 -14.52 4.50
CA PRO A 92 -2.62 -14.34 3.25
C PRO A 92 -1.20 -14.90 3.31
N SER A 93 -0.62 -15.17 2.16
CA SER A 93 0.82 -15.47 2.07
C SER A 93 1.67 -14.31 2.59
N SER A 94 2.93 -14.62 2.94
CA SER A 94 3.90 -13.61 3.34
C SER A 94 4.25 -12.74 2.15
N LYS A 95 4.01 -11.44 2.24
CA LYS A 95 4.12 -10.50 1.14
C LYS A 95 4.25 -9.06 1.59
N ASP A 96 4.71 -8.22 0.69
CA ASP A 96 4.81 -6.78 0.87
C ASP A 96 4.16 -6.03 -0.31
N LYS A 97 4.17 -4.72 -0.26
CA LYS A 97 3.72 -3.81 -1.33
C LYS A 97 2.31 -4.12 -1.84
N LEU A 98 1.42 -4.42 -0.92
CA LEU A 98 0.00 -4.67 -1.18
C LEU A 98 -0.83 -3.45 -0.80
N GLY A 99 -2.11 -3.48 -1.14
CA GLY A 99 -3.07 -2.45 -0.78
C GLY A 99 -4.15 -2.94 0.16
N VAL A 100 -4.90 -2.00 0.73
CA VAL A 100 -5.98 -2.28 1.68
C VAL A 100 -7.16 -1.33 1.47
N TRP A 101 -8.37 -1.87 1.65
CA TRP A 101 -9.62 -1.10 1.75
C TRP A 101 -10.22 -1.33 3.12
N VAL A 102 -10.87 -0.31 3.65
CA VAL A 102 -11.58 -0.38 4.93
C VAL A 102 -13.07 -0.24 4.66
N TYR A 103 -13.87 -1.21 5.07
CA TYR A 103 -15.31 -1.18 4.87
C TYR A 103 -16.03 -2.02 5.92
N ARG A 104 -17.00 -1.40 6.63
CA ARG A 104 -17.87 -2.08 7.61
C ARG A 104 -17.10 -2.97 8.59
N ASN A 105 -16.15 -2.37 9.28
CA ASN A 105 -15.32 -3.03 10.30
C ASN A 105 -14.53 -4.23 9.77
N LYS A 106 -14.14 -4.14 8.50
CA LYS A 106 -13.31 -5.15 7.83
C LYS A 106 -12.15 -4.47 7.12
N LEU A 107 -11.01 -5.15 7.13
CA LEU A 107 -9.87 -4.79 6.31
C LEU A 107 -9.84 -5.74 5.11
N ILE A 108 -9.78 -5.20 3.92
CA ILE A 108 -9.79 -5.97 2.68
C ILE A 108 -8.46 -5.71 1.98
N PHE A 109 -7.62 -6.74 1.91
CA PHE A 109 -6.27 -6.65 1.36
C PHE A 109 -6.23 -7.20 -0.05
N PHE A 110 -5.47 -6.54 -0.93
CA PHE A 110 -5.36 -6.93 -2.32
C PHE A 110 -3.93 -6.90 -2.82
N GLY A 111 -3.54 -7.98 -3.53
CA GLY A 111 -2.29 -8.03 -4.25
C GLY A 111 -1.06 -8.19 -3.36
N GLY A 112 0.07 -7.80 -3.91
CA GLY A 112 1.36 -7.81 -3.23
C GLY A 112 2.39 -8.72 -3.89
N TYR A 113 3.60 -8.66 -3.35
CA TYR A 113 4.77 -9.41 -3.79
C TYR A 113 5.35 -10.20 -2.62
N GLY A 114 5.57 -11.49 -2.81
CA GLY A 114 6.11 -12.32 -1.75
C GLY A 114 6.21 -13.78 -2.13
N TYR A 115 6.18 -14.66 -1.14
CA TYR A 115 6.36 -16.09 -1.34
C TYR A 115 5.13 -16.76 -1.93
N PHE A 116 5.33 -17.94 -2.48
CA PHE A 116 4.22 -18.76 -2.99
C PHE A 116 3.23 -19.04 -1.87
N PRO A 117 1.91 -18.84 -2.12
CA PRO A 117 0.89 -19.06 -1.10
C PRO A 117 0.82 -20.51 -0.65
N GLU A 118 0.72 -20.71 0.65
CA GLU A 118 0.52 -22.02 1.26
C GLU A 118 -0.97 -22.36 1.35
N GLY A 119 -1.28 -23.64 1.20
CA GLY A 119 -2.65 -24.12 1.30
C GLY A 119 -3.51 -23.76 0.10
N LYS A 120 -4.83 -23.91 0.26
CA LYS A 120 -5.79 -23.61 -0.79
C LYS A 120 -6.24 -22.16 -0.66
N GLN A 121 -5.79 -21.33 -1.59
CA GLN A 121 -6.18 -19.94 -1.66
C GLN A 121 -6.78 -19.62 -3.03
N ARG A 122 -7.81 -18.77 -3.03
CA ARG A 122 -8.42 -18.29 -4.28
C ARG A 122 -7.58 -17.20 -4.87
N GLY A 123 -7.37 -17.28 -6.19
CA GLY A 123 -6.65 -16.29 -6.94
C GLY A 123 -5.45 -16.87 -7.65
N THR A 124 -4.70 -15.98 -8.28
CA THR A 124 -3.56 -16.30 -9.11
C THR A 124 -2.27 -15.81 -8.47
N PHE A 125 -1.22 -16.60 -8.58
CA PHE A 125 0.13 -16.24 -8.20
C PHE A 125 1.06 -16.46 -9.40
N GLU A 126 1.89 -15.46 -9.69
CA GLU A 126 2.86 -15.52 -10.78
C GLU A 126 4.26 -15.29 -10.23
N PHE A 127 5.14 -16.26 -10.40
CA PHE A 127 6.53 -16.12 -9.98
C PHE A 127 7.24 -15.00 -10.73
N ASP A 128 8.02 -14.23 -10.02
CA ASP A 128 9.03 -13.34 -10.59
C ASP A 128 10.28 -14.15 -10.91
N GLU A 129 10.51 -14.41 -12.18
CA GLU A 129 11.62 -15.23 -12.64
C GLU A 129 12.98 -14.65 -12.22
N THR A 130 13.09 -13.33 -12.09
CA THR A 130 14.32 -12.70 -11.64
C THR A 130 14.65 -13.03 -10.19
N SER A 131 13.66 -13.42 -9.39
CA SER A 131 13.86 -13.80 -7.98
C SER A 131 14.54 -15.16 -7.80
N PHE A 132 14.50 -16.03 -8.82
CA PHE A 132 15.15 -17.35 -8.76
C PHE A 132 16.67 -17.27 -8.64
N TRP A 133 17.26 -16.16 -9.07
CA TRP A 133 18.71 -15.97 -9.05
C TRP A 133 19.20 -15.30 -7.78
N ASN A 134 18.29 -14.87 -6.92
CA ASN A 134 18.63 -14.25 -5.64
C ASN A 134 18.76 -15.33 -4.56
N SER A 135 19.54 -15.03 -3.52
CA SER A 135 19.54 -15.86 -2.32
C SER A 135 18.16 -15.79 -1.64
N GLY A 136 17.68 -16.92 -1.16
CA GLY A 136 16.37 -17.02 -0.49
C GLY A 136 15.32 -17.69 -1.36
N LEU A 137 14.08 -17.69 -0.87
CA LEU A 137 12.95 -18.30 -1.56
C LEU A 137 12.52 -17.47 -2.76
N PRO A 138 12.12 -18.12 -3.85
CA PRO A 138 11.50 -17.40 -4.98
C PRO A 138 10.25 -16.65 -4.56
N ARG A 139 10.01 -15.52 -5.20
CA ARG A 139 8.88 -14.63 -4.92
C ARG A 139 8.12 -14.31 -6.20
N GLY A 140 6.94 -13.76 -6.03
CA GLY A 140 6.10 -13.36 -7.15
C GLY A 140 4.95 -12.48 -6.72
N TRP A 141 4.11 -12.15 -7.69
CA TRP A 141 2.95 -11.28 -7.54
C TRP A 141 1.68 -12.10 -7.40
N ASN A 142 0.71 -11.56 -6.66
CA ASN A 142 -0.60 -12.18 -6.55
C ASN A 142 -1.73 -11.17 -6.83
N ASP A 143 -2.92 -11.70 -7.08
CA ASP A 143 -4.17 -10.96 -7.24
C ASP A 143 -5.20 -11.31 -6.15
N HIS A 144 -4.72 -11.82 -5.02
CA HIS A 144 -5.59 -12.31 -3.96
C HIS A 144 -6.32 -11.18 -3.25
N VAL A 145 -7.57 -11.45 -2.90
CA VAL A 145 -8.37 -10.61 -1.99
C VAL A 145 -8.56 -11.39 -0.70
N HIS A 146 -8.19 -10.78 0.42
CA HIS A 146 -8.40 -11.36 1.75
C HIS A 146 -9.14 -10.36 2.63
N ILE A 147 -10.08 -10.85 3.39
CA ILE A 147 -10.85 -10.08 4.36
C ILE A 147 -10.36 -10.43 5.76
N LEU A 148 -10.05 -9.42 6.55
CA LEU A 148 -9.89 -9.58 7.99
C LEU A 148 -11.05 -8.87 8.69
N ASP A 149 -11.87 -9.66 9.40
CA ASP A 149 -12.96 -9.16 10.21
C ASP A 149 -12.37 -8.62 11.53
N LEU A 150 -12.59 -7.35 11.82
CA LEU A 150 -12.03 -6.71 13.01
C LEU A 150 -12.80 -7.02 14.30
N GLU A 151 -13.98 -7.60 14.22
CA GLU A 151 -14.71 -8.07 15.41
C GLU A 151 -14.18 -9.41 15.91
N THR A 152 -13.91 -10.33 14.98
CA THR A 152 -13.51 -11.69 15.29
C THR A 152 -12.04 -11.98 15.04
N PHE A 153 -11.32 -11.09 14.37
CA PHE A 153 -9.97 -11.31 13.89
C PHE A 153 -9.84 -12.61 13.09
N THR A 154 -10.75 -12.80 12.16
CA THR A 154 -10.81 -14.00 11.32
C THR A 154 -10.55 -13.63 9.87
N TRP A 155 -9.60 -14.36 9.25
CA TRP A 155 -9.29 -14.26 7.84
C TRP A 155 -10.29 -15.05 7.00
N SER A 156 -10.67 -14.50 5.86
CA SER A 156 -11.46 -15.19 4.85
C SER A 156 -11.15 -14.61 3.47
N GLN A 157 -11.63 -15.31 2.44
CA GLN A 157 -11.56 -14.80 1.07
C GLN A 157 -12.98 -14.73 0.49
N PRO A 158 -13.36 -13.60 -0.11
CA PRO A 158 -14.63 -13.53 -0.81
C PRO A 158 -14.57 -14.29 -2.12
N ILE A 159 -15.73 -14.72 -2.61
CA ILE A 159 -15.87 -15.19 -3.99
C ILE A 159 -16.13 -13.95 -4.84
N THR A 160 -15.18 -13.56 -5.65
CA THR A 160 -15.29 -12.39 -6.51
C THR A 160 -15.81 -12.77 -7.89
N THR A 161 -16.48 -11.82 -8.53
CA THR A 161 -16.96 -11.95 -9.91
C THR A 161 -16.37 -10.79 -10.73
N GLY A 162 -16.59 -10.85 -12.05
CA GLY A 162 -16.06 -9.86 -12.96
C GLY A 162 -14.60 -10.10 -13.31
N LYS A 163 -13.99 -9.11 -13.94
CA LYS A 163 -12.60 -9.20 -14.41
C LYS A 163 -11.65 -8.81 -13.28
N THR A 164 -10.97 -9.78 -12.72
CA THR A 164 -9.94 -9.54 -11.70
C THR A 164 -8.74 -8.81 -12.31
N PRO A 165 -8.22 -7.75 -11.68
CA PRO A 165 -6.95 -7.17 -12.13
C PRO A 165 -5.83 -8.21 -12.09
N SER A 166 -4.84 -8.07 -12.97
CA SER A 166 -3.68 -8.98 -12.96
C SER A 166 -2.96 -8.93 -11.61
N PRO A 167 -2.22 -10.00 -11.26
CA PRO A 167 -1.32 -9.96 -10.11
C PRO A 167 -0.44 -8.71 -10.15
N ARG A 168 -0.20 -8.09 -9.01
CA ARG A 168 0.55 -6.85 -8.96
C ARG A 168 1.02 -6.49 -7.57
N ALA A 169 1.98 -5.59 -7.50
CA ALA A 169 2.47 -5.00 -6.27
C ALA A 169 2.79 -3.52 -6.48
N ALA A 170 2.95 -2.79 -5.40
CA ALA A 170 3.22 -1.35 -5.42
C ALA A 170 2.14 -0.55 -6.17
N HIS A 171 0.93 -1.10 -6.21
CA HIS A 171 -0.27 -0.41 -6.62
C HIS A 171 -0.78 0.48 -5.48
N ALA A 172 -1.71 1.36 -5.78
CA ALA A 172 -2.33 2.21 -4.77
C ALA A 172 -3.83 1.93 -4.70
N CYS A 173 -4.33 1.83 -3.48
CA CYS A 173 -5.72 1.57 -3.18
C CYS A 173 -6.34 2.73 -2.40
N ALA A 174 -7.61 2.99 -2.64
CA ALA A 174 -8.40 4.00 -1.92
C ALA A 174 -9.84 3.54 -1.80
N THR A 175 -10.46 3.83 -0.67
CA THR A 175 -11.85 3.47 -0.42
C THR A 175 -12.73 4.71 -0.43
N VAL A 176 -13.80 4.68 -1.22
CA VAL A 176 -14.86 5.68 -1.17
C VAL A 176 -16.20 4.95 -1.12
N GLY A 177 -16.95 5.12 -0.04
CA GLY A 177 -18.19 4.37 0.17
C GLY A 177 -17.95 2.86 0.13
N ASN A 178 -18.73 2.15 -0.70
CA ASN A 178 -18.61 0.70 -0.87
C ASN A 178 -17.68 0.29 -2.03
N ARG A 179 -16.87 1.21 -2.53
CA ARG A 179 -15.97 0.94 -3.66
C ARG A 179 -14.51 0.94 -3.22
N GLY A 180 -13.84 -0.15 -3.47
CA GLY A 180 -12.40 -0.26 -3.28
C GLY A 180 -11.67 -0.02 -4.60
N PHE A 181 -11.13 1.19 -4.77
CA PHE A 181 -10.39 1.58 -5.97
C PHE A 181 -8.96 1.07 -5.92
N VAL A 182 -8.42 0.70 -7.08
CA VAL A 182 -7.02 0.34 -7.26
C VAL A 182 -6.51 0.87 -8.59
N PHE A 183 -5.37 1.55 -8.56
CA PHE A 183 -4.73 2.09 -9.76
C PHE A 183 -3.31 1.60 -9.87
N GLY A 184 -2.96 1.14 -11.07
CA GLY A 184 -1.59 0.86 -11.44
C GLY A 184 -0.93 -0.27 -10.65
N GLY A 185 0.36 -0.12 -10.44
CA GLY A 185 1.21 -1.12 -9.83
C GLY A 185 2.11 -1.80 -10.84
N ARG A 186 3.01 -2.63 -10.33
CA ARG A 186 3.94 -3.40 -11.16
C ARG A 186 3.50 -4.84 -11.28
N TYR A 187 3.56 -5.35 -12.50
CA TYR A 187 3.48 -6.77 -12.80
C TYR A 187 4.48 -7.10 -13.90
N ARG A 188 5.43 -7.99 -13.61
CA ARG A 188 6.56 -8.33 -14.50
C ARG A 188 7.35 -7.08 -14.88
N ASP A 189 7.47 -6.79 -16.16
CA ASP A 189 8.28 -5.69 -16.68
C ASP A 189 7.51 -4.38 -16.85
N SER A 190 6.24 -4.38 -16.48
CA SER A 190 5.35 -3.25 -16.75
C SER A 190 4.85 -2.61 -15.46
N ARG A 191 4.86 -1.29 -15.44
CA ARG A 191 4.15 -0.47 -14.46
C ARG A 191 2.92 0.10 -15.14
N MET A 192 1.75 -0.27 -14.63
CA MET A 192 0.48 -0.20 -15.33
C MET A 192 -0.28 1.09 -15.02
N ASN A 193 -1.26 1.41 -15.87
CA ASN A 193 -2.20 2.51 -15.66
C ASN A 193 -3.66 2.04 -15.72
N ASP A 194 -3.90 0.75 -15.56
CA ASP A 194 -5.25 0.24 -15.47
C ASP A 194 -5.88 0.61 -14.14
N PHE A 195 -7.19 0.72 -14.16
CA PHE A 195 -7.94 1.25 -13.04
C PHE A 195 -9.19 0.40 -12.83
N TYR A 196 -9.42 0.01 -11.58
CA TYR A 196 -10.53 -0.87 -11.21
C TYR A 196 -11.15 -0.41 -9.92
N TYR A 197 -12.38 -0.81 -9.65
CA TYR A 197 -12.88 -0.87 -8.29
C TYR A 197 -13.53 -2.22 -8.02
N LEU A 198 -13.40 -2.66 -6.78
CA LEU A 198 -14.11 -3.81 -6.24
C LEU A 198 -15.32 -3.28 -5.47
N ASP A 199 -16.52 -3.75 -5.82
CA ASP A 199 -17.71 -3.50 -5.03
C ASP A 199 -17.60 -4.29 -3.73
N LEU A 200 -17.54 -3.61 -2.59
CA LEU A 200 -17.28 -4.24 -1.30
C LEU A 200 -18.54 -4.82 -0.65
N ASP A 201 -19.70 -4.67 -1.28
CA ASP A 201 -20.93 -5.36 -0.88
C ASP A 201 -21.17 -6.63 -1.70
N THR A 202 -20.96 -6.57 -3.02
CA THR A 202 -21.24 -7.68 -3.94
C THR A 202 -20.01 -8.49 -4.32
N TRP A 203 -18.83 -7.97 -4.09
CA TRP A 203 -17.53 -8.56 -4.48
C TRP A 203 -17.37 -8.69 -5.99
N GLU A 204 -17.97 -7.77 -6.73
CA GLU A 204 -17.80 -7.68 -8.17
C GLU A 204 -16.68 -6.71 -8.53
N TRP A 205 -15.74 -7.16 -9.35
CA TRP A 205 -14.72 -6.31 -9.96
C TRP A 205 -15.30 -5.54 -11.14
N ASN A 206 -14.95 -4.27 -11.21
CA ASN A 206 -15.37 -3.36 -12.28
C ASN A 206 -14.13 -2.67 -12.84
N GLU A 207 -13.91 -2.83 -14.13
CA GLU A 207 -12.86 -2.08 -14.84
C GLU A 207 -13.34 -0.66 -15.10
N ILE A 208 -12.52 0.32 -14.80
CA ILE A 208 -12.84 1.72 -15.03
C ILE A 208 -12.14 2.15 -16.31
N LEU A 209 -12.93 2.45 -17.33
CA LEU A 209 -12.45 2.97 -18.60
C LEU A 209 -12.83 4.43 -18.69
N THR A 210 -11.84 5.30 -18.84
CA THR A 210 -12.03 6.74 -18.93
C THR A 210 -11.72 7.22 -20.34
N GLN A 211 -12.33 8.33 -20.73
CA GLN A 211 -12.02 9.02 -21.97
C GLN A 211 -11.13 10.22 -21.71
N GLY A 212 -10.31 10.60 -22.68
CA GLY A 212 -9.42 11.72 -22.57
C GLY A 212 -8.10 11.37 -21.91
N SER A 213 -7.42 12.36 -21.36
CA SER A 213 -6.13 12.17 -20.72
C SER A 213 -6.26 11.34 -19.45
N CYS A 214 -5.29 10.47 -19.21
CA CYS A 214 -5.20 9.68 -17.99
C CYS A 214 -3.75 9.61 -17.53
N PRO A 215 -3.49 9.28 -16.25
CA PRO A 215 -2.12 9.15 -15.76
C PRO A 215 -1.35 8.06 -16.50
N VAL A 216 -0.06 8.26 -16.74
CA VAL A 216 0.79 7.21 -17.29
C VAL A 216 0.98 6.09 -16.29
N GLY A 217 1.36 4.91 -16.77
CA GLY A 217 1.61 3.73 -15.96
C GLY A 217 2.66 4.00 -14.89
N ARG A 218 2.41 3.49 -13.70
CA ARG A 218 3.28 3.73 -12.54
C ARG A 218 3.08 2.73 -11.43
N SER A 219 4.09 2.65 -10.57
CA SER A 219 4.06 1.95 -9.28
C SER A 219 4.62 2.87 -8.20
N TRP A 220 4.44 2.49 -6.93
CA TRP A 220 4.91 3.27 -5.78
C TRP A 220 4.34 4.71 -5.70
N HIS A 221 3.20 4.92 -6.32
CA HIS A 221 2.41 6.16 -6.24
C HIS A 221 1.45 6.12 -5.06
N SER A 222 0.74 7.22 -4.84
CA SER A 222 -0.34 7.29 -3.84
C SER A 222 -1.68 7.58 -4.52
N LEU A 223 -2.75 7.08 -3.92
CA LEU A 223 -4.13 7.34 -4.31
C LEU A 223 -4.91 7.64 -3.04
N THR A 224 -5.40 8.88 -2.91
CA THR A 224 -5.94 9.39 -1.66
C THR A 224 -7.34 9.97 -1.89
N PRO A 225 -8.37 9.51 -1.15
CA PRO A 225 -9.67 10.15 -1.21
C PRO A 225 -9.60 11.55 -0.62
N ILE A 226 -10.04 12.56 -1.35
CA ILE A 226 -10.09 13.94 -0.88
C ILE A 226 -11.51 14.43 -0.68
N SER A 227 -12.49 13.70 -1.19
CA SER A 227 -13.92 13.92 -0.95
C SER A 227 -14.67 12.62 -1.27
N SER A 228 -15.99 12.62 -1.09
CA SER A 228 -16.82 11.49 -1.48
C SER A 228 -16.90 11.25 -3.00
N ASP A 229 -16.35 12.17 -3.79
CA ASP A 229 -16.42 12.12 -5.26
C ASP A 229 -15.05 12.25 -5.94
N HIS A 230 -13.95 12.43 -5.19
CA HIS A 230 -12.65 12.71 -5.79
C HIS A 230 -11.54 11.90 -5.15
N LEU A 231 -10.67 11.36 -6.01
CA LEU A 231 -9.42 10.71 -5.62
C LEU A 231 -8.25 11.52 -6.16
N PHE A 232 -7.21 11.64 -5.32
CA PHE A 232 -5.98 12.35 -5.68
C PHE A 232 -4.85 11.33 -5.87
N LEU A 233 -4.27 11.32 -7.07
CA LEU A 233 -3.15 10.46 -7.41
C LEU A 233 -1.88 11.30 -7.50
N PHE A 234 -0.81 10.85 -6.87
CA PHE A 234 0.44 11.58 -6.87
C PHE A 234 1.66 10.67 -7.00
N GLY A 235 2.61 11.12 -7.83
CA GLY A 235 3.95 10.57 -7.86
C GLY A 235 4.05 9.16 -8.40
N GLY A 236 5.11 8.50 -8.03
CA GLY A 236 5.39 7.13 -8.42
C GLY A 236 6.57 6.99 -9.37
N PHE A 237 6.60 5.87 -10.08
CA PHE A 237 7.74 5.41 -10.84
C PHE A 237 7.26 4.71 -12.10
N THR A 238 7.80 5.10 -13.26
CA THR A 238 7.37 4.56 -14.55
C THR A 238 8.09 3.27 -14.92
N THR A 239 7.61 2.60 -15.97
CA THR A 239 8.30 1.45 -16.56
C THR A 239 9.71 1.82 -17.02
N ASP A 240 9.92 3.03 -17.51
CA ASP A 240 11.24 3.55 -17.91
C ASP A 240 12.08 4.02 -16.73
N LYS A 241 11.64 3.73 -15.51
CA LYS A 241 12.34 4.08 -14.27
C LYS A 241 12.52 5.59 -14.08
N GLN A 242 11.48 6.33 -14.40
CA GLN A 242 11.43 7.78 -14.17
C GLN A 242 10.60 8.08 -12.94
N PRO A 243 11.16 8.80 -11.94
CA PRO A 243 10.38 9.30 -10.82
C PRO A 243 9.37 10.34 -11.28
N LEU A 244 8.18 10.32 -10.69
CA LEU A 244 7.07 11.19 -11.10
C LEU A 244 6.77 12.24 -10.04
N SER A 245 6.42 13.42 -10.52
CA SER A 245 5.96 14.55 -9.69
C SER A 245 4.57 15.04 -10.08
N ASP A 246 3.93 14.39 -11.05
CA ASP A 246 2.61 14.79 -11.50
C ASP A 246 1.52 14.40 -10.52
N ALA A 247 0.46 15.17 -10.54
CA ALA A 247 -0.71 14.95 -9.71
C ALA A 247 -1.96 14.94 -10.59
N TRP A 248 -2.92 14.09 -10.23
CA TRP A 248 -4.16 13.91 -10.96
C TRP A 248 -5.32 13.80 -10.00
N ILE A 249 -6.48 14.27 -10.41
CA ILE A 249 -7.73 14.09 -9.69
C ILE A 249 -8.67 13.27 -10.54
N TYR A 250 -9.16 12.17 -9.97
CA TYR A 250 -10.22 11.38 -10.58
C TYR A 250 -11.55 11.79 -9.99
N CYS A 251 -12.47 12.24 -10.85
CA CYS A 251 -13.84 12.56 -10.45
C CYS A 251 -14.71 11.31 -10.67
N ILE A 252 -15.20 10.73 -9.58
CA ILE A 252 -15.96 9.47 -9.62
C ILE A 252 -17.26 9.64 -10.40
N SER A 253 -18.03 10.69 -10.12
CA SER A 253 -19.32 10.91 -10.74
C SER A 253 -19.23 11.19 -12.23
N LYS A 254 -18.14 11.80 -12.68
CA LYS A 254 -17.91 12.12 -14.11
C LYS A 254 -17.09 11.06 -14.82
N ASN A 255 -16.48 10.14 -14.08
CA ASN A 255 -15.59 9.13 -14.62
C ASN A 255 -14.47 9.73 -15.51
N GLU A 256 -13.80 10.73 -15.00
CA GLU A 256 -12.71 11.38 -15.75
C GLU A 256 -11.55 11.78 -14.85
N TRP A 257 -10.36 11.76 -15.45
CA TRP A 257 -9.13 12.25 -14.84
C TRP A 257 -8.87 13.68 -15.29
N VAL A 258 -8.44 14.51 -14.34
CA VAL A 258 -7.97 15.87 -14.61
C VAL A 258 -6.60 16.02 -13.99
N GLN A 259 -5.63 16.45 -14.79
CA GLN A 259 -4.29 16.72 -14.26
C GLN A 259 -4.34 17.95 -13.36
N PHE A 260 -3.77 17.82 -12.18
CA PHE A 260 -3.72 18.88 -11.19
C PHE A 260 -2.33 19.50 -11.17
N GLU A 261 -2.24 20.81 -11.42
CA GLU A 261 -0.99 21.53 -11.33
C GLU A 261 -0.76 21.98 -9.89
N HIS A 262 0.37 21.60 -9.34
CA HIS A 262 0.78 21.95 -7.97
C HIS A 262 2.10 22.73 -8.00
N ASN A 263 2.51 23.24 -6.82
CA ASN A 263 3.65 24.15 -6.72
C ASN A 263 5.02 23.44 -6.70
N TYR A 264 5.05 22.10 -6.83
CA TYR A 264 6.27 21.30 -6.67
C TYR A 264 6.53 20.34 -7.83
N PRO A 265 6.44 20.81 -9.11
CA PRO A 265 6.62 19.91 -10.24
C PRO A 265 8.05 19.38 -10.40
N ASP A 266 9.01 19.98 -9.71
CA ASP A 266 10.42 19.58 -9.68
C ASP A 266 10.75 18.64 -8.51
N LYS A 267 9.74 18.19 -7.74
CA LYS A 267 9.93 17.33 -6.56
C LYS A 267 9.23 16.01 -6.71
N PRO A 268 9.80 15.08 -7.52
CA PRO A 268 9.20 13.76 -7.64
C PRO A 268 9.28 12.96 -6.33
N ARG A 269 8.35 12.05 -6.16
CA ARG A 269 8.31 11.14 -5.03
C ARG A 269 7.82 9.78 -5.48
N LEU A 270 8.46 8.75 -4.95
CA LEU A 270 8.01 7.37 -5.08
C LEU A 270 8.18 6.67 -3.74
N TRP A 271 7.35 5.65 -3.52
CA TRP A 271 7.32 4.89 -2.28
C TRP A 271 7.06 5.77 -1.05
N HIS A 272 6.33 6.83 -1.27
CA HIS A 272 5.85 7.74 -0.23
C HIS A 272 4.53 7.25 0.33
N THR A 273 4.07 7.90 1.40
CA THR A 273 2.71 7.78 1.88
C THR A 273 2.00 9.11 1.77
N ALA A 274 0.69 9.09 1.67
CA ALA A 274 -0.11 10.29 1.58
C ALA A 274 -1.39 10.13 2.37
N CYS A 275 -1.86 11.22 2.94
CA CYS A 275 -3.16 11.29 3.60
C CYS A 275 -3.78 12.65 3.36
N ALA A 276 -5.10 12.73 3.45
CA ALA A 276 -5.84 13.97 3.34
C ALA A 276 -6.31 14.44 4.72
N SER A 277 -6.23 15.75 4.94
CA SER A 277 -6.87 16.39 6.09
C SER A 277 -8.38 16.51 5.86
N GLU A 278 -9.13 16.83 6.92
CA GLU A 278 -10.58 17.11 6.80
C GLU A 278 -10.86 18.30 5.86
N GLU A 279 -9.92 19.19 5.70
CA GLU A 279 -10.02 20.36 4.81
C GLU A 279 -9.64 20.06 3.36
N GLY A 280 -9.28 18.81 3.05
CA GLY A 280 -8.92 18.39 1.70
C GLY A 280 -7.49 18.67 1.30
N GLU A 281 -6.61 19.01 2.24
CA GLU A 281 -5.18 19.12 2.00
C GLU A 281 -4.55 17.73 1.96
N VAL A 282 -3.77 17.46 0.94
CA VAL A 282 -3.02 16.21 0.84
C VAL A 282 -1.60 16.42 1.36
N ILE A 283 -1.24 15.59 2.31
CA ILE A 283 0.09 15.61 2.92
C ILE A 283 0.84 14.36 2.50
N VAL A 284 2.03 14.58 1.96
CA VAL A 284 2.91 13.51 1.45
C VAL A 284 4.10 13.37 2.39
N PHE A 285 4.36 12.14 2.83
CA PHE A 285 5.47 11.83 3.73
C PHE A 285 6.43 10.82 3.11
N GLY A 286 7.70 11.04 3.34
CA GLY A 286 8.74 10.07 3.08
C GLY A 286 8.93 9.72 1.61
N GLY A 287 9.31 8.48 1.38
CA GLY A 287 9.67 8.04 0.05
C GLY A 287 11.04 8.50 -0.39
N CYS A 288 11.27 8.46 -1.67
CA CYS A 288 12.50 8.99 -2.26
C CYS A 288 12.19 9.76 -3.55
N ALA A 289 13.14 10.58 -3.96
CA ALA A 289 13.01 11.41 -5.14
C ALA A 289 13.81 10.86 -6.34
N ASN A 290 14.56 9.79 -6.15
CA ASN A 290 15.49 9.27 -7.12
C ASN A 290 15.17 7.83 -7.49
N ASN A 291 15.69 7.39 -8.62
CA ASN A 291 15.64 6.00 -9.03
C ASN A 291 16.46 5.13 -8.07
N LEU A 292 15.78 4.38 -7.20
CA LEU A 292 16.40 3.48 -6.22
C LEU A 292 17.27 2.40 -6.88
N LEU A 293 16.94 1.99 -8.10
CA LEU A 293 17.65 0.94 -8.81
C LEU A 293 18.95 1.42 -9.45
N ALA A 294 19.17 2.74 -9.50
CA ALA A 294 20.37 3.37 -10.05
C ALA A 294 21.44 3.68 -8.98
N HIS A 295 21.16 3.39 -7.72
CA HIS A 295 22.03 3.78 -6.59
C HIS A 295 23.25 2.91 -6.35
N SER A 296 23.57 2.02 -7.25
CA SER A 296 24.86 1.29 -7.18
C SER A 296 26.08 2.18 -7.45
N LYS A 297 25.86 3.48 -7.66
CA LYS A 297 26.94 4.44 -8.02
C LYS A 297 26.93 5.70 -7.15
N ALA A 298 26.49 5.62 -5.95
CA ALA A 298 26.61 6.78 -5.07
C ALA A 298 28.05 7.07 -4.72
#